data_77f359041ce72582206823905e21d4e5
#
_entry.id   77f359041ce72582206823905e21d4e5
#
_cell.length_a   1.000
_cell.length_b   1.000
_cell.length_c   1.000
_cell.angle_alpha   90.00
_cell.angle_beta   90.00
_cell.angle_gamma   90.00
#
_symmetry.space_group_name_H-M   'P 1'
#
loop_
_entity.id
_entity.type
_entity.pdbx_description
1 polymer ?
#
loop_
_entity_poly.entity_id
_entity_poly.type
_entity_poly.pdbx_seq_one_letter_code
_entity_poly.pdbx_strand_id
1 'polypeptide(L)'
;MRPVFPLILSAVLFLSCFFGARQTEASASKRSIDANQIVNRMSLDEKLGQMLMPDFRNWQKEGESSPQALTEMNDEVASLVKKYQFGGIILFAENVKTTKQTVQLTDDYQKASPKIPLMLSIDQEGGIVTRLGEGTNFPGNMALGAARSRINGYQTGSIIGKELSALGINTDFSPVVDINNNPDNPVIGVRSFSSNRELTSRLGLYTMKGLQRQDIASALKHFPGHGDTDVDSHYGLPLVSHGQERLREVELYPFQKAIDAGADMVMTAHVQFPAFDDTTYKSKLDGSDILVPATLSKKVMTGLLRQEMGFNGVIVTDALNMKAIADHFGQEEAVVMAVKAGVDIALMPASVTSLKEEQKFARVIQALKEAVKNGDIPEQQINNSVERIISLKIKRGMYPARNSDSTKEKIAKAKKIVGSKQHLKAEKKIAEKAVTVLKNEQHTLPFKPKKGSRILIVAPYEEQTASIEQTIHDLIKRKKIKPVSLSKMNFANQVFKAEHEKQVKEADYIITGSYVVKNDPVVNDGVI
;
A
#
# COMPACT_ATOMS: atom_id res chain seq x y z
N MET A 1 -62.85 -23.14 -41.75
CA MET A 1 -63.85 -22.03 -41.77
C MET A 1 -63.36 -20.91 -40.91
N ARG A 2 -63.05 -19.76 -41.48
CA ARG A 2 -62.86 -18.47 -40.76
C ARG A 2 -64.22 -17.92 -40.37
N PRO A 3 -64.36 -17.06 -39.32
CA PRO A 3 -64.52 -15.64 -39.60
C PRO A 3 -63.77 -14.78 -38.54
N VAL A 4 -63.09 -13.69 -38.93
CA VAL A 4 -63.44 -12.28 -39.18
C VAL A 4 -63.77 -11.43 -37.92
N PHE A 5 -62.90 -10.42 -37.73
CA PHE A 5 -62.94 -9.28 -36.79
C PHE A 5 -64.24 -8.43 -36.85
N PRO A 6 -64.52 -7.57 -35.86
CA PRO A 6 -64.26 -6.15 -36.09
C PRO A 6 -63.54 -5.33 -34.99
N LEU A 7 -62.83 -4.31 -35.48
CA LEU A 7 -62.33 -3.13 -34.76
C LEU A 7 -63.50 -2.32 -34.19
N ILE A 8 -63.33 -1.79 -32.98
CA ILE A 8 -64.03 -0.59 -32.49
C ILE A 8 -63.01 0.45 -32.09
N LEU A 9 -63.01 1.57 -32.79
CA LEU A 9 -62.29 2.80 -32.60
C LEU A 9 -63.08 3.67 -31.62
N SER A 10 -62.53 4.04 -30.46
CA SER A 10 -63.10 5.07 -29.58
C SER A 10 -62.10 6.19 -29.43
N ALA A 11 -62.38 7.31 -30.06
CA ALA A 11 -61.72 8.58 -29.89
C ALA A 11 -62.22 9.25 -28.61
N VAL A 12 -61.32 9.62 -27.69
CA VAL A 12 -61.61 10.52 -26.58
C VAL A 12 -60.74 11.76 -26.74
N LEU A 13 -61.42 12.87 -27.10
CA LEU A 13 -60.84 14.20 -27.04
C LEU A 13 -60.70 14.61 -25.56
N PHE A 14 -59.49 14.97 -25.14
CA PHE A 14 -59.27 15.74 -23.93
C PHE A 14 -58.69 17.11 -24.26
N LEU A 15 -59.42 18.11 -23.81
CA LEU A 15 -59.12 19.55 -23.87
C LEU A 15 -57.88 19.86 -23.04
N SER A 16 -56.87 20.39 -23.67
CA SER A 16 -55.65 20.89 -22.98
C SER A 16 -55.86 22.31 -22.49
N CYS A 17 -55.92 22.48 -21.16
CA CYS A 17 -55.74 23.81 -20.55
C CYS A 17 -54.21 24.05 -20.38
N PHE A 18 -53.74 25.06 -21.12
CA PHE A 18 -52.37 25.61 -20.94
C PHE A 18 -52.26 26.31 -19.58
N PHE A 19 -51.47 25.76 -18.67
CA PHE A 19 -50.80 26.52 -17.63
C PHE A 19 -49.31 26.37 -17.84
N GLY A 20 -48.71 27.35 -18.47
CA GLY A 20 -47.26 27.47 -18.61
C GLY A 20 -46.62 27.82 -17.29
N ALA A 21 -46.16 26.86 -16.52
CA ALA A 21 -45.18 27.08 -15.49
C ALA A 21 -43.77 26.92 -16.12
N ARG A 22 -43.14 28.05 -16.47
CA ARG A 22 -41.70 28.07 -16.73
C ARG A 22 -40.97 27.62 -15.46
N GLN A 23 -40.65 26.35 -15.34
CA GLN A 23 -39.56 25.93 -14.48
C GLN A 23 -38.26 26.38 -15.16
N THR A 24 -37.73 27.49 -14.73
CA THR A 24 -36.33 27.83 -14.92
C THR A 24 -35.54 26.85 -14.07
N GLU A 25 -35.17 25.69 -14.66
CA GLU A 25 -34.08 24.88 -14.15
C GLU A 25 -32.82 25.73 -14.22
N ALA A 26 -32.50 26.37 -13.09
CA ALA A 26 -31.15 26.86 -12.85
C ALA A 26 -30.24 25.62 -12.74
N SER A 27 -29.81 25.12 -13.88
CA SER A 27 -28.66 24.24 -13.99
C SER A 27 -27.47 25.03 -13.45
N ALA A 28 -27.25 24.94 -12.14
CA ALA A 28 -25.98 25.32 -11.56
C ALA A 28 -24.95 24.39 -12.19
N SER A 29 -24.34 24.82 -13.27
CA SER A 29 -23.15 24.22 -13.85
C SER A 29 -22.15 24.05 -12.70
N LYS A 30 -22.00 22.80 -12.20
CA LYS A 30 -20.87 22.46 -11.34
C LYS A 30 -19.64 22.79 -12.18
N ARG A 31 -19.04 23.97 -11.95
CA ARG A 31 -17.73 24.28 -12.54
C ARG A 31 -16.81 23.12 -12.17
N SER A 32 -16.42 22.33 -13.15
CA SER A 32 -15.39 21.31 -12.96
C SER A 32 -14.14 22.05 -12.48
N ILE A 33 -13.62 21.61 -11.34
CA ILE A 33 -12.37 22.17 -10.81
C ILE A 33 -11.28 21.75 -11.78
N ASP A 34 -10.60 22.73 -12.36
CA ASP A 34 -9.54 22.54 -13.35
C ASP A 34 -8.19 22.56 -12.63
N ALA A 35 -7.49 21.43 -12.64
CA ALA A 35 -6.17 21.29 -12.03
C ALA A 35 -5.15 22.26 -12.64
N ASN A 36 -5.20 22.48 -13.95
CA ASN A 36 -4.29 23.39 -14.66
C ASN A 36 -4.42 24.84 -14.15
N GLN A 37 -5.66 25.31 -13.90
CA GLN A 37 -5.88 26.65 -13.33
C GLN A 37 -5.29 26.79 -11.92
N ILE A 38 -5.29 25.70 -11.12
CA ILE A 38 -4.67 25.70 -9.79
C ILE A 38 -3.15 25.80 -9.94
N VAL A 39 -2.56 24.94 -10.77
CA VAL A 39 -1.11 24.88 -10.99
C VAL A 39 -0.55 26.19 -11.52
N ASN A 40 -1.27 26.88 -12.43
CA ASN A 40 -0.86 28.15 -13.01
C ASN A 40 -0.82 29.31 -11.98
N ARG A 41 -1.44 29.14 -10.81
CA ARG A 41 -1.41 30.13 -9.72
C ARG A 41 -0.37 29.82 -8.65
N MET A 42 0.29 28.66 -8.73
CA MET A 42 1.31 28.22 -7.78
C MET A 42 2.67 28.80 -8.14
N SER A 43 3.41 29.24 -7.13
CA SER A 43 4.84 29.52 -7.27
C SER A 43 5.63 28.24 -7.53
N LEU A 44 6.87 28.36 -8.02
CA LEU A 44 7.75 27.21 -8.21
C LEU A 44 7.98 26.45 -6.88
N ASP A 45 8.15 27.16 -5.76
CA ASP A 45 8.33 26.53 -4.44
C ASP A 45 7.10 25.71 -4.02
N GLU A 46 5.89 26.23 -4.24
CA GLU A 46 4.66 25.49 -3.98
C GLU A 46 4.53 24.26 -4.87
N LYS A 47 4.90 24.37 -6.15
CA LYS A 47 4.90 23.23 -7.10
C LYS A 47 5.89 22.14 -6.65
N LEU A 48 7.11 22.53 -6.31
CA LEU A 48 8.13 21.58 -5.84
C LEU A 48 7.72 20.95 -4.51
N GLY A 49 7.10 21.69 -3.59
CA GLY A 49 6.54 21.14 -2.36
C GLY A 49 5.52 20.04 -2.63
N GLN A 50 4.61 20.22 -3.62
CA GLN A 50 3.64 19.19 -3.99
C GLN A 50 4.29 17.91 -4.55
N MET A 51 5.51 17.98 -5.04
CA MET A 51 6.27 16.84 -5.55
C MET A 51 7.05 16.08 -4.47
N LEU A 52 7.00 16.51 -3.20
CA LEU A 52 7.70 15.89 -2.08
C LEU A 52 6.70 15.23 -1.12
N MET A 53 7.03 14.01 -0.65
CA MET A 53 6.26 13.26 0.33
C MET A 53 7.20 12.70 1.41
N PRO A 54 7.55 13.52 2.44
CA PRO A 54 8.37 13.07 3.56
C PRO A 54 7.62 12.13 4.51
N ASP A 55 8.38 11.53 5.44
CA ASP A 55 7.87 10.96 6.67
C ASP A 55 8.24 11.82 7.88
N PHE A 56 7.41 11.74 8.91
CA PHE A 56 7.71 12.18 10.26
C PHE A 56 7.45 11.01 11.22
N ARG A 57 8.10 9.87 10.94
CA ARG A 57 7.94 8.64 11.73
C ARG A 57 8.30 8.86 13.17
N ASN A 58 9.46 9.47 13.40
CA ASN A 58 9.96 9.84 14.71
C ASN A 58 10.34 11.32 14.71
N TRP A 59 10.21 11.98 15.85
CA TRP A 59 10.56 13.38 16.01
C TRP A 59 11.24 13.64 17.35
N GLN A 60 12.34 14.38 17.33
CA GLN A 60 13.06 14.84 18.52
C GLN A 60 12.73 16.31 18.73
N LYS A 61 11.90 16.60 19.73
CA LYS A 61 11.63 17.97 20.15
C LYS A 61 12.86 18.60 20.79
N GLU A 62 12.89 19.92 20.82
CA GLU A 62 13.94 20.64 21.53
C GLU A 62 14.00 20.20 23.01
N GLY A 63 15.21 19.85 23.48
CA GLY A 63 15.44 19.36 24.85
C GLY A 63 15.29 17.84 25.03
N GLU A 64 14.78 17.09 24.06
CA GLU A 64 14.75 15.62 24.11
C GLU A 64 16.12 15.01 23.74
N SER A 65 16.45 13.86 24.34
CA SER A 65 17.72 13.16 24.10
C SER A 65 17.74 12.31 22.83
N SER A 66 16.56 11.90 22.33
CA SER A 66 16.42 11.06 21.15
C SER A 66 15.05 11.25 20.48
N PRO A 67 14.93 10.97 19.16
CA PRO A 67 13.64 11.00 18.47
C PRO A 67 12.66 9.99 19.07
N GLN A 68 11.40 10.42 19.25
CA GLN A 68 10.29 9.60 19.72
C GLN A 68 9.25 9.43 18.59
N ALA A 69 8.47 8.34 18.63
CA ALA A 69 7.40 8.13 17.66
C ALA A 69 6.43 9.33 17.64
N LEU A 70 6.21 9.91 16.46
CA LEU A 70 5.28 11.05 16.30
C LEU A 70 3.84 10.52 16.23
N THR A 71 3.21 10.44 17.39
CA THR A 71 1.80 10.03 17.51
C THR A 71 0.82 11.20 17.62
N GLU A 72 1.32 12.39 17.88
CA GLU A 72 0.57 13.64 18.00
C GLU A 72 1.32 14.77 17.26
N MET A 73 0.55 15.64 16.60
CA MET A 73 1.13 16.80 15.92
C MET A 73 1.78 17.74 16.93
N ASN A 74 2.94 18.28 16.58
CA ASN A 74 3.59 19.37 17.31
C ASN A 74 3.81 20.58 16.41
N ASP A 75 4.09 21.74 17.01
CA ASP A 75 4.22 23.02 16.31
C ASP A 75 5.40 23.04 15.33
N GLU A 76 6.47 22.31 15.61
CA GLU A 76 7.65 22.24 14.74
C GLU A 76 7.29 21.53 13.43
N VAL A 77 6.69 20.34 13.50
CA VAL A 77 6.24 19.59 12.31
C VAL A 77 5.13 20.35 11.57
N ALA A 78 4.18 20.95 12.30
CA ALA A 78 3.14 21.76 11.68
C ALA A 78 3.72 22.96 10.90
N SER A 79 4.77 23.60 11.43
CA SER A 79 5.47 24.69 10.75
C SER A 79 6.17 24.24 9.48
N LEU A 80 6.79 23.05 9.47
CA LEU A 80 7.42 22.48 8.27
C LEU A 80 6.38 22.14 7.18
N VAL A 81 5.26 21.50 7.55
CA VAL A 81 4.16 21.20 6.63
C VAL A 81 3.64 22.49 5.98
N LYS A 82 3.41 23.53 6.78
CA LYS A 82 2.95 24.84 6.30
C LYS A 82 3.98 25.52 5.41
N LYS A 83 5.27 25.47 5.78
CA LYS A 83 6.36 26.13 5.06
C LYS A 83 6.59 25.51 3.69
N TYR A 84 6.74 24.18 3.63
CA TYR A 84 7.11 23.47 2.41
C TYR A 84 5.92 23.07 1.55
N GLN A 85 4.69 23.10 2.08
CA GLN A 85 3.46 22.75 1.37
C GLN A 85 3.57 21.40 0.64
N PHE A 86 4.05 20.39 1.36
CA PHE A 86 4.26 19.04 0.83
C PHE A 86 3.02 18.47 0.11
N GLY A 87 3.23 17.68 -0.93
CA GLY A 87 2.17 16.99 -1.65
C GLY A 87 1.48 15.92 -0.83
N GLY A 88 2.21 15.31 0.09
CA GLY A 88 1.70 14.29 1.01
C GLY A 88 2.68 13.98 2.14
N ILE A 89 2.28 13.05 3.01
CA ILE A 89 3.09 12.52 4.11
C ILE A 89 2.80 11.02 4.19
N ILE A 90 3.86 10.20 4.33
CA ILE A 90 3.73 8.77 4.59
C ILE A 90 3.73 8.50 6.10
N LEU A 91 2.78 7.65 6.54
CA LEU A 91 2.61 7.19 7.92
C LEU A 91 3.12 5.76 8.07
N PHE A 92 3.74 5.48 9.22
CA PHE A 92 4.24 4.17 9.60
C PHE A 92 3.56 3.65 10.86
N ALA A 93 3.83 2.39 11.23
CA ALA A 93 3.25 1.76 12.43
C ALA A 93 3.53 2.55 13.71
N GLU A 94 4.61 3.31 13.76
CA GLU A 94 4.97 4.19 14.87
C GLU A 94 3.96 5.34 15.03
N ASN A 95 3.35 5.79 13.93
CA ASN A 95 2.43 6.93 13.90
C ASN A 95 0.96 6.55 14.18
N VAL A 96 0.55 5.30 13.93
CA VAL A 96 -0.87 4.90 13.87
C VAL A 96 -1.19 3.79 14.88
N LYS A 97 -1.35 4.15 16.15
CA LYS A 97 -1.49 3.22 17.28
C LYS A 97 -2.95 2.86 17.59
N THR A 98 -3.80 3.85 17.73
CA THR A 98 -5.22 3.66 18.02
C THR A 98 -6.09 4.48 17.08
N THR A 99 -7.31 4.04 16.86
CA THR A 99 -8.29 4.75 16.01
C THR A 99 -8.46 6.21 16.40
N LYS A 100 -8.57 6.50 17.71
CA LYS A 100 -8.74 7.88 18.20
C LYS A 100 -7.51 8.73 17.89
N GLN A 101 -6.34 8.22 18.23
CA GLN A 101 -5.07 8.92 18.08
C GLN A 101 -4.78 9.16 16.59
N THR A 102 -4.98 8.15 15.73
CA THR A 102 -4.72 8.26 14.29
C THR A 102 -5.62 9.31 13.64
N VAL A 103 -6.93 9.33 13.95
CA VAL A 103 -7.84 10.36 13.43
C VAL A 103 -7.44 11.76 13.88
N GLN A 104 -6.99 11.92 15.12
CA GLN A 104 -6.51 13.22 15.62
C GLN A 104 -5.28 13.67 14.82
N LEU A 105 -4.28 12.79 14.67
CA LEU A 105 -3.03 13.10 13.95
C LEU A 105 -3.30 13.45 12.48
N THR A 106 -4.12 12.67 11.77
CA THR A 106 -4.44 12.91 10.36
C THR A 106 -5.22 14.21 10.16
N ASP A 107 -6.14 14.52 11.07
CA ASP A 107 -6.90 15.76 11.05
C ASP A 107 -5.99 16.99 11.28
N ASP A 108 -5.04 16.88 12.19
CA ASP A 108 -4.09 17.94 12.49
C ASP A 108 -3.07 18.16 11.36
N TYR A 109 -2.63 17.08 10.66
CA TYR A 109 -1.87 17.22 9.42
C TYR A 109 -2.64 17.99 8.35
N GLN A 110 -3.92 17.69 8.14
CA GLN A 110 -4.73 18.41 7.15
C GLN A 110 -4.92 19.88 7.52
N LYS A 111 -5.08 20.20 8.81
CA LYS A 111 -5.16 21.61 9.28
C LYS A 111 -3.86 22.38 9.05
N ALA A 112 -2.70 21.70 9.12
CA ALA A 112 -1.41 22.32 8.82
C ALA A 112 -1.21 22.61 7.33
N SER A 113 -2.03 22.04 6.43
CA SER A 113 -1.98 22.25 4.97
C SER A 113 -3.29 22.85 4.41
N PRO A 114 -3.62 24.11 4.73
CA PRO A 114 -4.94 24.67 4.45
C PRO A 114 -5.19 25.01 2.97
N LYS A 115 -4.14 25.18 2.15
CA LYS A 115 -4.29 25.55 0.73
C LYS A 115 -4.63 24.31 -0.13
N ILE A 116 -3.80 23.28 -0.05
CA ILE A 116 -3.95 22.04 -0.82
C ILE A 116 -3.83 20.87 0.16
N PRO A 117 -4.89 20.05 0.34
CA PRO A 117 -4.87 18.93 1.25
C PRO A 117 -3.75 17.92 0.94
N LEU A 118 -3.21 17.33 2.00
CA LEU A 118 -2.16 16.33 1.90
C LEU A 118 -2.69 14.98 1.39
N MET A 119 -1.89 14.31 0.60
CA MET A 119 -1.98 12.86 0.43
C MET A 119 -1.40 12.21 1.69
N LEU A 120 -2.25 11.72 2.59
CA LEU A 120 -1.83 10.95 3.76
C LEU A 120 -1.76 9.49 3.35
N SER A 121 -0.55 8.96 3.22
CA SER A 121 -0.28 7.65 2.67
C SER A 121 0.21 6.65 3.71
N ILE A 122 0.05 5.37 3.40
CA ILE A 122 0.45 4.25 4.25
C ILE A 122 0.72 3.02 3.39
N ASP A 123 1.50 2.04 3.90
CA ASP A 123 1.62 0.70 3.34
C ASP A 123 0.70 -0.26 4.11
N GLN A 124 -0.54 -0.40 3.68
CA GLN A 124 -1.50 -1.31 4.29
C GLN A 124 -1.81 -2.47 3.33
N GLU A 125 -0.81 -3.34 3.09
CA GLU A 125 -0.92 -4.46 2.15
C GLU A 125 -1.73 -5.64 2.72
N GLY A 126 -1.75 -5.76 4.04
CA GLY A 126 -2.16 -6.96 4.76
C GLY A 126 -0.99 -7.94 4.95
N GLY A 127 -1.23 -9.03 5.69
CA GLY A 127 -0.17 -9.99 6.01
C GLY A 127 0.94 -9.36 6.84
N ILE A 128 2.18 -9.53 6.39
CA ILE A 128 3.37 -9.01 7.10
C ILE A 128 3.56 -7.50 6.96
N VAL A 129 2.89 -6.85 6.00
CA VAL A 129 2.95 -5.41 5.80
C VAL A 129 1.62 -4.79 6.19
N THR A 130 1.44 -4.65 7.50
CA THR A 130 0.30 -4.04 8.17
C THR A 130 0.81 -2.98 9.13
N ARG A 131 0.34 -1.74 9.01
CA ARG A 131 0.81 -0.61 9.82
C ARG A 131 -0.18 -0.21 10.91
N LEU A 132 -1.49 -0.34 10.65
CA LEU A 132 -2.52 0.08 11.61
C LEU A 132 -2.43 -0.73 12.90
N GLY A 133 -2.40 -0.04 14.06
CA GLY A 133 -2.44 -0.68 15.38
C GLY A 133 -3.82 -1.25 15.74
N GLU A 134 -4.88 -0.71 15.15
CA GLU A 134 -6.27 -1.21 15.26
C GLU A 134 -6.86 -1.34 13.86
N GLY A 135 -7.77 -2.29 13.68
CA GLY A 135 -8.43 -2.55 12.39
C GLY A 135 -8.38 -4.02 11.98
N THR A 136 -8.56 -4.28 10.69
CA THR A 136 -8.43 -5.62 10.11
C THR A 136 -7.01 -5.91 9.65
N ASN A 137 -6.53 -7.14 9.92
CA ASN A 137 -5.24 -7.65 9.49
C ASN A 137 -5.47 -8.79 8.50
N PHE A 138 -5.84 -8.46 7.26
CA PHE A 138 -6.05 -9.47 6.22
C PHE A 138 -4.81 -10.37 6.04
N PRO A 139 -4.99 -11.64 5.65
CA PRO A 139 -3.91 -12.63 5.68
C PRO A 139 -2.79 -12.41 4.63
N GLY A 140 -2.89 -11.34 3.83
CA GLY A 140 -1.90 -10.96 2.83
C GLY A 140 -2.15 -11.56 1.45
N ASN A 141 -1.34 -11.11 0.49
CA ASN A 141 -1.59 -11.36 -0.93
C ASN A 141 -1.40 -12.83 -1.31
N MET A 142 -0.39 -13.53 -0.80
CA MET A 142 -0.19 -14.96 -1.11
C MET A 142 -1.38 -15.80 -0.64
N ALA A 143 -1.97 -15.48 0.50
CA ALA A 143 -3.19 -16.13 0.99
C ALA A 143 -4.40 -15.84 0.07
N LEU A 144 -4.53 -14.61 -0.43
CA LEU A 144 -5.53 -14.28 -1.46
C LEU A 144 -5.26 -15.05 -2.75
N GLY A 145 -4.00 -15.23 -3.12
CA GLY A 145 -3.55 -16.07 -4.23
C GLY A 145 -3.98 -17.52 -4.07
N ALA A 146 -3.76 -18.11 -2.89
CA ALA A 146 -4.21 -19.47 -2.57
C ALA A 146 -5.73 -19.64 -2.68
N ALA A 147 -6.50 -18.63 -2.24
CA ALA A 147 -7.96 -18.61 -2.36
C ALA A 147 -8.47 -18.38 -3.80
N ARG A 148 -7.63 -17.89 -4.72
CA ARG A 148 -7.90 -17.63 -6.17
C ARG A 148 -9.17 -16.84 -6.47
N SER A 149 -9.69 -16.07 -5.52
CA SER A 149 -10.99 -15.38 -5.62
C SER A 149 -10.84 -13.88 -5.84
N ARG A 150 -11.20 -13.39 -7.02
CA ARG A 150 -11.25 -11.94 -7.30
C ARG A 150 -12.21 -11.18 -6.37
N ILE A 151 -13.29 -11.85 -5.91
CA ILE A 151 -14.24 -11.26 -4.96
C ILE A 151 -13.56 -11.02 -3.62
N ASN A 152 -12.69 -11.95 -3.17
CA ASN A 152 -11.91 -11.76 -1.95
C ASN A 152 -10.93 -10.60 -2.11
N GLY A 153 -10.21 -10.49 -3.24
CA GLY A 153 -9.33 -9.35 -3.53
C GLY A 153 -10.07 -8.01 -3.47
N TYR A 154 -11.21 -7.90 -4.15
CA TYR A 154 -12.05 -6.70 -4.10
C TYR A 154 -12.54 -6.38 -2.69
N GLN A 155 -13.00 -7.39 -1.95
CA GLN A 155 -13.51 -7.22 -0.58
C GLN A 155 -12.40 -6.78 0.38
N THR A 156 -11.19 -7.36 0.25
CA THR A 156 -10.00 -6.94 1.02
C THR A 156 -9.69 -5.48 0.77
N GLY A 157 -9.49 -5.07 -0.49
CA GLY A 157 -9.22 -3.68 -0.82
C GLY A 157 -10.34 -2.72 -0.37
N SER A 158 -11.62 -3.14 -0.51
CA SER A 158 -12.74 -2.30 -0.09
C SER A 158 -12.83 -2.11 1.43
N ILE A 159 -12.51 -3.12 2.23
CA ILE A 159 -12.53 -3.01 3.68
C ILE A 159 -11.32 -2.21 4.17
N ILE A 160 -10.12 -2.52 3.69
CA ILE A 160 -8.91 -1.71 3.99
C ILE A 160 -9.18 -0.25 3.64
N GLY A 161 -9.64 0.03 2.43
CA GLY A 161 -9.93 1.40 1.99
C GLY A 161 -10.97 2.10 2.87
N LYS A 162 -12.00 1.39 3.31
CA LYS A 162 -13.03 1.95 4.20
C LYS A 162 -12.49 2.29 5.59
N GLU A 163 -11.59 1.47 6.12
CA GLU A 163 -10.94 1.73 7.41
C GLU A 163 -9.94 2.88 7.30
N LEU A 164 -9.12 2.92 6.24
CA LEU A 164 -8.21 4.01 5.96
C LEU A 164 -8.94 5.35 5.80
N SER A 165 -9.99 5.39 4.97
CA SER A 165 -10.82 6.58 4.78
C SER A 165 -11.43 7.08 6.10
N ALA A 166 -11.90 6.16 6.96
CA ALA A 166 -12.44 6.53 8.28
C ALA A 166 -11.37 7.11 9.22
N LEU A 167 -10.11 6.72 9.05
CA LEU A 167 -8.96 7.24 9.79
C LEU A 167 -8.40 8.55 9.21
N GLY A 168 -8.95 9.05 8.09
CA GLY A 168 -8.43 10.24 7.40
C GLY A 168 -7.22 9.97 6.51
N ILE A 169 -6.85 8.71 6.29
CA ILE A 169 -5.80 8.26 5.36
C ILE A 169 -6.47 8.09 3.99
N ASN A 170 -5.87 8.68 2.95
CA ASN A 170 -6.50 8.80 1.62
C ASN A 170 -5.67 8.18 0.48
N THR A 171 -4.51 7.62 0.81
CA THR A 171 -3.61 6.98 -0.15
C THR A 171 -3.06 5.68 0.46
N ASP A 172 -3.07 4.59 -0.31
CA ASP A 172 -2.49 3.32 0.10
C ASP A 172 -1.47 2.85 -0.94
N PHE A 173 -0.25 2.60 -0.52
CA PHE A 173 0.78 2.01 -1.37
C PHE A 173 0.58 0.49 -1.49
N SER A 174 -0.55 0.14 -2.08
CA SER A 174 -1.07 -1.19 -2.32
C SER A 174 -1.91 -1.16 -3.61
N PRO A 175 -2.02 -2.28 -4.33
CA PRO A 175 -1.46 -3.61 -4.08
C PRO A 175 -0.04 -3.82 -4.63
N VAL A 176 0.68 -4.77 -4.04
CA VAL A 176 1.88 -5.36 -4.66
C VAL A 176 1.44 -6.25 -5.82
N VAL A 177 1.94 -5.95 -7.02
CA VAL A 177 1.65 -6.72 -8.24
C VAL A 177 2.89 -7.39 -8.84
N ASP A 178 3.98 -7.39 -8.07
CA ASP A 178 5.18 -8.17 -8.38
C ASP A 178 4.85 -9.65 -8.48
N ILE A 179 5.39 -10.33 -9.47
CA ILE A 179 5.21 -11.76 -9.70
C ILE A 179 6.35 -12.50 -9.01
N ASN A 180 6.03 -13.35 -8.02
CA ASN A 180 7.02 -14.08 -7.24
C ASN A 180 7.53 -15.30 -8.03
N ASN A 181 8.35 -15.07 -9.03
CA ASN A 181 8.93 -16.08 -9.91
C ASN A 181 10.32 -16.55 -9.44
N ASN A 182 10.95 -15.85 -8.51
CA ASN A 182 12.14 -16.30 -7.81
C ASN A 182 11.77 -16.75 -6.38
N PRO A 183 11.89 -18.04 -6.04
CA PRO A 183 11.57 -18.55 -4.69
C PRO A 183 12.52 -18.00 -3.62
N ASP A 184 13.73 -17.59 -3.99
CA ASP A 184 14.75 -17.06 -3.07
C ASP A 184 14.62 -15.54 -2.88
N ASN A 185 13.57 -14.91 -3.43
CA ASN A 185 13.35 -13.48 -3.30
C ASN A 185 13.17 -13.08 -1.82
N PRO A 186 14.05 -12.22 -1.26
CA PRO A 186 14.04 -11.91 0.18
C PRO A 186 13.03 -10.83 0.58
N VAL A 187 12.45 -10.10 -0.39
CA VAL A 187 11.65 -8.89 -0.11
C VAL A 187 10.20 -9.00 -0.55
N ILE A 188 9.91 -9.70 -1.65
CA ILE A 188 8.55 -9.86 -2.17
C ILE A 188 7.88 -11.10 -1.58
N GLY A 189 8.31 -12.31 -1.93
CA GLY A 189 7.83 -13.54 -1.31
C GLY A 189 6.31 -13.56 -1.08
N VAL A 190 5.91 -13.65 0.18
CA VAL A 190 4.50 -13.71 0.62
C VAL A 190 3.70 -12.42 0.35
N ARG A 191 4.36 -11.32 0.01
CA ARG A 191 3.71 -10.06 -0.39
C ARG A 191 3.13 -10.14 -1.82
N SER A 192 3.60 -11.07 -2.66
CA SER A 192 3.01 -11.33 -3.97
C SER A 192 1.76 -12.18 -3.87
N PHE A 193 0.82 -12.02 -4.82
CA PHE A 193 -0.33 -12.90 -4.96
C PHE A 193 0.06 -14.29 -5.49
N SER A 194 1.03 -14.38 -6.39
CA SER A 194 1.40 -15.65 -7.05
C SER A 194 2.64 -15.49 -7.94
N SER A 195 3.22 -16.62 -8.33
CA SER A 195 4.16 -16.74 -9.46
C SER A 195 3.47 -16.76 -10.84
N ASN A 196 2.13 -16.83 -10.87
CA ASN A 196 1.35 -16.82 -12.11
C ASN A 196 0.89 -15.39 -12.42
N ARG A 197 1.30 -14.84 -13.58
CA ARG A 197 1.03 -13.46 -14.00
C ARG A 197 -0.46 -13.13 -14.11
N GLU A 198 -1.27 -14.06 -14.64
CA GLU A 198 -2.71 -13.85 -14.82
C GLU A 198 -3.44 -13.78 -13.47
N LEU A 199 -3.05 -14.65 -12.53
CA LEU A 199 -3.63 -14.67 -11.18
C LEU A 199 -3.23 -13.40 -10.41
N THR A 200 -1.94 -13.03 -10.43
CA THR A 200 -1.42 -11.80 -9.81
C THR A 200 -2.12 -10.57 -10.39
N SER A 201 -2.17 -10.44 -11.71
CA SER A 201 -2.85 -9.35 -12.39
C SER A 201 -4.32 -9.24 -11.98
N ARG A 202 -5.05 -10.37 -12.02
CA ARG A 202 -6.47 -10.41 -11.68
C ARG A 202 -6.75 -10.01 -10.24
N LEU A 203 -5.98 -10.54 -9.27
CA LEU A 203 -6.18 -10.23 -7.86
C LEU A 203 -5.74 -8.81 -7.52
N GLY A 204 -4.58 -8.37 -8.03
CA GLY A 204 -4.11 -6.99 -7.88
C GLY A 204 -5.11 -5.97 -8.42
N LEU A 205 -5.63 -6.19 -9.64
CA LEU A 205 -6.66 -5.33 -10.24
C LEU A 205 -7.92 -5.21 -9.36
N TYR A 206 -8.40 -6.33 -8.81
CA TYR A 206 -9.62 -6.28 -7.99
C TYR A 206 -9.37 -5.67 -6.61
N THR A 207 -8.19 -5.86 -6.01
CA THR A 207 -7.78 -5.17 -4.77
C THR A 207 -7.69 -3.66 -5.00
N MET A 208 -7.03 -3.22 -6.08
CA MET A 208 -6.98 -1.82 -6.51
C MET A 208 -8.40 -1.22 -6.64
N LYS A 209 -9.30 -1.90 -7.35
CA LYS A 209 -10.69 -1.45 -7.51
C LYS A 209 -11.44 -1.36 -6.18
N GLY A 210 -11.14 -2.26 -5.25
CA GLY A 210 -11.71 -2.23 -3.89
C GLY A 210 -11.28 -0.96 -3.13
N LEU A 211 -10.00 -0.62 -3.13
CA LEU A 211 -9.45 0.62 -2.54
C LEU A 211 -10.05 1.86 -3.20
N GLN A 212 -10.00 1.93 -4.53
CA GLN A 212 -10.51 3.06 -5.31
C GLN A 212 -12.01 3.31 -5.10
N ARG A 213 -12.81 2.26 -4.81
CA ARG A 213 -14.25 2.39 -4.50
C ARG A 213 -14.50 3.16 -3.20
N GLN A 214 -13.51 3.24 -2.33
CA GLN A 214 -13.55 3.98 -1.05
C GLN A 214 -12.83 5.33 -1.14
N ASP A 215 -12.62 5.83 -2.37
CA ASP A 215 -11.89 7.06 -2.68
C ASP A 215 -10.42 7.08 -2.18
N ILE A 216 -9.83 5.90 -1.97
CA ILE A 216 -8.40 5.76 -1.67
C ILE A 216 -7.61 5.76 -2.99
N ALA A 217 -6.62 6.64 -3.10
CA ALA A 217 -5.62 6.57 -4.15
C ALA A 217 -4.73 5.34 -3.92
N SER A 218 -4.69 4.43 -4.89
CA SER A 218 -3.93 3.18 -4.78
C SER A 218 -2.70 3.20 -5.67
N ALA A 219 -1.55 2.71 -5.17
CA ALA A 219 -0.31 2.61 -5.94
C ALA A 219 0.04 1.15 -6.22
N LEU A 220 0.16 0.82 -7.49
CA LEU A 220 0.70 -0.47 -7.94
C LEU A 220 2.21 -0.50 -7.72
N LYS A 221 2.75 -1.58 -7.19
CA LYS A 221 4.19 -1.66 -6.87
C LYS A 221 4.78 -3.05 -7.06
N HIS A 222 6.07 -3.12 -7.36
CA HIS A 222 7.09 -2.08 -7.56
C HIS A 222 7.54 -2.10 -9.02
N PHE A 223 7.23 -1.07 -9.78
CA PHE A 223 7.47 -1.01 -11.23
C PHE A 223 8.97 -0.90 -11.58
N PRO A 224 9.48 -1.64 -12.57
CA PRO A 224 8.81 -2.53 -13.54
C PRO A 224 8.57 -3.98 -13.07
N GLY A 225 8.91 -4.34 -11.84
CA GLY A 225 8.73 -5.65 -11.23
C GLY A 225 9.92 -6.02 -10.34
N HIS A 226 9.65 -6.39 -9.10
CA HIS A 226 10.67 -6.72 -8.08
C HIS A 226 10.65 -8.21 -7.71
N GLY A 227 9.80 -9.02 -8.37
CA GLY A 227 9.55 -10.39 -7.96
C GLY A 227 10.65 -11.40 -8.32
N ASP A 228 11.55 -11.05 -9.25
CA ASP A 228 12.64 -11.92 -9.74
C ASP A 228 14.02 -11.47 -9.26
N THR A 229 14.09 -10.73 -8.16
CA THR A 229 15.36 -10.31 -7.56
C THR A 229 15.81 -11.26 -6.47
N ASP A 230 17.11 -11.37 -6.26
CA ASP A 230 17.79 -12.14 -5.21
C ASP A 230 18.40 -11.26 -4.12
N VAL A 231 18.34 -9.93 -4.28
CA VAL A 231 18.82 -8.93 -3.33
C VAL A 231 17.67 -8.04 -2.89
N ASP A 232 17.63 -7.69 -1.61
CA ASP A 232 16.68 -6.72 -1.04
C ASP A 232 17.18 -5.29 -1.29
N SER A 233 16.37 -4.48 -1.98
CA SER A 233 16.67 -3.07 -2.30
C SER A 233 16.82 -2.15 -1.07
N HIS A 234 16.43 -2.60 0.11
CA HIS A 234 16.74 -1.91 1.37
C HIS A 234 18.24 -1.95 1.72
N TYR A 235 18.99 -2.92 1.19
CA TYR A 235 20.39 -3.15 1.55
C TYR A 235 21.37 -3.06 0.37
N GLY A 236 20.90 -3.23 -0.86
CA GLY A 236 21.74 -3.21 -2.06
C GLY A 236 20.95 -2.91 -3.33
N LEU A 237 21.64 -2.86 -4.48
CA LEU A 237 21.03 -2.65 -5.80
C LEU A 237 20.72 -4.00 -6.47
N PRO A 238 19.46 -4.46 -6.47
CA PRO A 238 19.08 -5.69 -7.16
C PRO A 238 19.10 -5.51 -8.67
N LEU A 239 19.34 -6.61 -9.38
CA LEU A 239 19.41 -6.68 -10.83
C LEU A 239 18.43 -7.71 -11.37
N VAL A 240 17.67 -7.36 -12.42
CA VAL A 240 16.87 -8.30 -13.22
C VAL A 240 17.42 -8.30 -14.65
N SER A 241 18.07 -9.41 -15.04
CA SER A 241 18.85 -9.52 -16.28
C SER A 241 18.09 -10.10 -17.48
N HIS A 242 16.76 -10.29 -17.36
CA HIS A 242 15.95 -10.82 -18.47
C HIS A 242 15.86 -9.86 -19.65
N GLY A 243 15.70 -10.44 -20.85
CA GLY A 243 15.46 -9.67 -22.07
C GLY A 243 14.08 -8.99 -22.07
N GLN A 244 13.94 -7.94 -22.89
CA GLN A 244 12.74 -7.10 -22.95
C GLN A 244 11.44 -7.90 -23.20
N GLU A 245 11.47 -8.88 -24.10
CA GLU A 245 10.30 -9.69 -24.45
C GLU A 245 9.77 -10.42 -23.21
N ARG A 246 10.66 -11.09 -22.48
CA ARG A 246 10.31 -11.80 -21.22
C ARG A 246 9.75 -10.84 -20.16
N LEU A 247 10.39 -9.66 -19.98
CA LEU A 247 9.94 -8.65 -19.03
C LEU A 247 8.54 -8.11 -19.37
N ARG A 248 8.28 -7.86 -20.66
CA ARG A 248 6.96 -7.43 -21.13
C ARG A 248 5.90 -8.49 -20.91
N GLU A 249 6.25 -9.73 -21.17
CA GLU A 249 5.32 -10.84 -21.04
C GLU A 249 4.96 -11.16 -19.59
N VAL A 250 5.88 -10.99 -18.66
CA VAL A 250 5.69 -11.40 -17.26
C VAL A 250 5.61 -10.20 -16.33
N GLU A 251 6.70 -9.48 -16.09
CA GLU A 251 6.79 -8.45 -15.06
C GLU A 251 5.84 -7.28 -15.34
N LEU A 252 5.78 -6.80 -16.59
CA LEU A 252 4.95 -5.65 -16.98
C LEU A 252 3.46 -6.01 -17.13
N TYR A 253 3.13 -7.29 -17.32
CA TYR A 253 1.77 -7.72 -17.59
C TYR A 253 0.73 -7.26 -16.55
N PRO A 254 0.93 -7.43 -15.22
CA PRO A 254 -0.04 -6.96 -14.24
C PRO A 254 -0.15 -5.43 -14.19
N PHE A 255 0.95 -4.72 -14.40
CA PHE A 255 0.93 -3.25 -14.48
C PHE A 255 0.10 -2.77 -15.67
N GLN A 256 0.32 -3.31 -16.88
CA GLN A 256 -0.45 -2.93 -18.07
C GLN A 256 -1.95 -3.14 -17.84
N LYS A 257 -2.34 -4.32 -17.33
CA LYS A 257 -3.76 -4.62 -17.04
C LYS A 257 -4.40 -3.65 -16.06
N ALA A 258 -3.65 -3.19 -15.07
CA ALA A 258 -4.15 -2.23 -14.10
C ALA A 258 -4.16 -0.79 -14.65
N ILE A 259 -3.17 -0.41 -15.47
CA ILE A 259 -3.13 0.87 -16.19
C ILE A 259 -4.35 0.99 -17.11
N ASP A 260 -4.61 -0.03 -17.92
CA ASP A 260 -5.80 -0.10 -18.82
C ASP A 260 -7.12 0.02 -18.05
N ALA A 261 -7.12 -0.36 -16.78
CA ALA A 261 -8.29 -0.28 -15.90
C ALA A 261 -8.37 0.99 -15.05
N GLY A 262 -7.50 1.98 -15.26
CA GLY A 262 -7.52 3.29 -14.63
C GLY A 262 -6.79 3.36 -13.29
N ALA A 263 -5.61 2.74 -13.20
CA ALA A 263 -4.71 2.89 -12.06
C ALA A 263 -4.43 4.37 -11.72
N ASP A 264 -4.42 4.69 -10.44
CA ASP A 264 -4.17 6.05 -9.95
C ASP A 264 -2.69 6.37 -9.89
N MET A 265 -1.93 5.45 -9.27
CA MET A 265 -0.52 5.63 -9.00
C MET A 265 0.26 4.36 -9.36
N VAL A 266 1.53 4.56 -9.70
CA VAL A 266 2.54 3.51 -9.83
C VAL A 266 3.74 3.91 -8.98
N MET A 267 4.18 3.00 -8.09
CA MET A 267 5.41 3.16 -7.32
C MET A 267 6.55 2.45 -8.03
N THR A 268 7.68 3.15 -8.16
CA THR A 268 8.88 2.64 -8.83
C THR A 268 9.66 1.66 -7.95
N ALA A 269 10.52 0.85 -8.56
CA ALA A 269 11.46 -0.03 -7.87
C ALA A 269 12.90 0.49 -7.97
N HIS A 270 13.69 0.34 -6.90
CA HIS A 270 15.13 0.57 -6.91
C HIS A 270 15.87 -0.66 -7.43
N VAL A 271 15.54 -1.06 -8.66
CA VAL A 271 16.03 -2.29 -9.32
C VAL A 271 16.60 -1.92 -10.67
N GLN A 272 17.70 -2.56 -11.04
CA GLN A 272 18.39 -2.38 -12.31
C GLN A 272 17.78 -3.31 -13.38
N PHE A 273 17.51 -2.76 -14.58
CA PHE A 273 16.95 -3.48 -15.72
C PHE A 273 17.75 -3.14 -16.98
N PRO A 274 18.91 -3.77 -17.19
CA PRO A 274 19.79 -3.43 -18.33
C PRO A 274 19.12 -3.59 -19.70
N ALA A 275 18.11 -4.46 -19.79
CA ALA A 275 17.32 -4.60 -21.01
C ALA A 275 16.51 -3.34 -21.38
N PHE A 276 16.14 -2.52 -20.41
CA PHE A 276 15.43 -1.25 -20.65
C PHE A 276 16.37 -0.04 -20.57
N ASP A 277 17.36 -0.07 -19.68
CA ASP A 277 18.35 0.99 -19.54
C ASP A 277 19.70 0.43 -19.07
N ASP A 278 20.67 0.46 -19.96
CA ASP A 278 22.06 0.02 -19.76
C ASP A 278 23.02 1.19 -19.39
N THR A 279 22.47 2.37 -19.12
CA THR A 279 23.24 3.55 -18.71
C THR A 279 23.92 3.29 -17.36
N THR A 280 25.22 3.61 -17.30
CA THR A 280 26.00 3.51 -16.05
C THR A 280 26.13 4.86 -15.34
N TYR A 281 26.34 4.81 -14.04
CA TYR A 281 26.60 5.92 -13.15
C TYR A 281 27.76 5.59 -12.21
N LYS A 282 28.59 6.59 -11.89
CA LYS A 282 29.69 6.43 -10.91
C LYS A 282 29.12 6.47 -9.48
N SER A 283 29.12 5.32 -8.83
CA SER A 283 28.69 5.20 -7.44
C SER A 283 29.47 6.14 -6.52
N LYS A 284 28.76 6.91 -5.69
CA LYS A 284 29.38 7.74 -4.65
C LYS A 284 29.94 6.92 -3.47
N LEU A 285 29.47 5.69 -3.31
CA LEU A 285 29.90 4.81 -2.23
C LEU A 285 31.36 4.38 -2.40
N ASP A 286 31.76 3.98 -3.64
CA ASP A 286 33.03 3.33 -3.90
C ASP A 286 33.66 3.70 -5.26
N GLY A 287 33.02 4.55 -6.04
CA GLY A 287 33.47 4.96 -7.37
C GLY A 287 33.30 3.91 -8.49
N SER A 288 32.65 2.78 -8.20
CA SER A 288 32.35 1.74 -9.20
C SER A 288 31.34 2.22 -10.23
N ASP A 289 31.35 1.59 -11.42
CA ASP A 289 30.29 1.78 -12.41
C ASP A 289 29.11 0.89 -12.05
N ILE A 290 27.95 1.50 -11.81
CA ILE A 290 26.69 0.84 -11.54
C ILE A 290 25.66 1.18 -12.59
N LEU A 291 24.74 0.27 -12.90
CA LEU A 291 23.60 0.56 -13.76
C LEU A 291 22.60 1.47 -13.05
N VAL A 292 22.01 2.40 -13.80
CA VAL A 292 20.99 3.28 -13.25
C VAL A 292 19.72 2.45 -12.92
N PRO A 293 19.20 2.49 -11.67
CA PRO A 293 17.98 1.78 -11.33
C PRO A 293 16.75 2.42 -11.97
N ALA A 294 15.69 1.62 -12.13
CA ALA A 294 14.46 2.04 -12.81
C ALA A 294 13.90 3.38 -12.28
N THR A 295 13.92 3.60 -10.97
CA THR A 295 13.47 4.85 -10.33
C THR A 295 14.15 6.11 -10.91
N LEU A 296 15.41 6.01 -11.30
CA LEU A 296 16.23 7.14 -11.78
C LEU A 296 16.37 7.16 -13.30
N SER A 297 15.79 6.19 -14.00
CA SER A 297 15.92 6.00 -15.44
C SER A 297 14.81 6.72 -16.22
N LYS A 298 15.21 7.67 -17.07
CA LYS A 298 14.29 8.35 -18.00
C LYS A 298 13.76 7.39 -19.07
N LYS A 299 14.57 6.41 -19.52
CA LYS A 299 14.14 5.39 -20.48
C LYS A 299 13.00 4.56 -19.89
N VAL A 300 13.08 4.24 -18.59
CA VAL A 300 12.06 3.43 -17.91
C VAL A 300 10.84 4.29 -17.51
N MET A 301 11.02 5.42 -16.81
CA MET A 301 9.91 6.21 -16.30
C MET A 301 9.16 6.96 -17.41
N THR A 302 9.86 7.67 -18.25
CA THR A 302 9.24 8.42 -19.36
C THR A 302 9.01 7.52 -20.57
N GLY A 303 10.05 6.81 -21.04
CA GLY A 303 9.96 6.00 -22.24
C GLY A 303 9.00 4.82 -22.10
N LEU A 304 9.28 3.92 -21.18
CA LEU A 304 8.48 2.71 -21.02
C LEU A 304 7.12 3.00 -20.35
N LEU A 305 7.11 3.56 -19.12
CA LEU A 305 5.86 3.67 -18.35
C LEU A 305 4.91 4.73 -18.93
N ARG A 306 5.40 5.95 -19.23
CA ARG A 306 4.53 7.03 -19.75
C ARG A 306 4.15 6.83 -21.21
N GLN A 307 5.18 6.68 -22.09
CA GLN A 307 4.96 6.73 -23.54
C GLN A 307 4.49 5.40 -24.10
N GLU A 308 5.17 4.30 -23.77
CA GLU A 308 4.83 3.00 -24.33
C GLU A 308 3.60 2.37 -23.66
N MET A 309 3.58 2.31 -22.32
CA MET A 309 2.46 1.71 -21.57
C MET A 309 1.29 2.68 -21.39
N GLY A 310 1.42 3.95 -21.75
CA GLY A 310 0.34 4.95 -21.73
C GLY A 310 -0.12 5.38 -20.34
N PHE A 311 0.73 5.26 -19.31
CA PHE A 311 0.33 5.62 -17.95
C PHE A 311 0.28 7.14 -17.75
N ASN A 312 -0.93 7.67 -17.46
CA ASN A 312 -1.18 9.09 -17.24
C ASN A 312 -1.47 9.45 -15.77
N GLY A 313 -1.39 8.48 -14.84
CA GLY A 313 -1.53 8.71 -13.39
C GLY A 313 -0.25 9.24 -12.73
N VAL A 314 -0.21 9.24 -11.40
CA VAL A 314 0.93 9.74 -10.63
C VAL A 314 2.01 8.65 -10.48
N ILE A 315 3.25 8.97 -10.81
CA ILE A 315 4.42 8.14 -10.51
C ILE A 315 5.02 8.61 -9.19
N VAL A 316 5.13 7.71 -8.22
CA VAL A 316 5.81 7.93 -6.94
C VAL A 316 7.04 7.03 -6.85
N THR A 317 8.14 7.51 -6.29
CA THR A 317 9.31 6.64 -6.03
C THR A 317 9.01 5.65 -4.92
N ASP A 318 9.76 4.54 -4.82
CA ASP A 318 10.02 3.90 -3.55
C ASP A 318 10.86 4.85 -2.67
N ALA A 319 11.04 4.52 -1.40
CA ALA A 319 11.68 5.42 -0.42
C ALA A 319 13.12 5.77 -0.83
N LEU A 320 13.39 7.05 -1.13
CA LEU A 320 14.70 7.50 -1.63
C LEU A 320 15.81 7.48 -0.57
N ASN A 321 15.48 7.29 0.70
CA ASN A 321 16.46 7.10 1.77
C ASN A 321 16.92 5.64 1.93
N MET A 322 16.43 4.71 1.10
CA MET A 322 16.94 3.33 1.05
C MET A 322 18.39 3.29 0.56
N LYS A 323 19.20 2.37 1.12
CA LYS A 323 20.64 2.28 0.84
C LYS A 323 20.95 2.09 -0.65
N ALA A 324 20.12 1.34 -1.38
CA ALA A 324 20.23 1.19 -2.83
C ALA A 324 20.32 2.53 -3.58
N ILE A 325 19.78 3.59 -3.02
CA ILE A 325 19.78 4.94 -3.63
C ILE A 325 20.70 5.88 -2.84
N ALA A 326 20.51 5.99 -1.52
CA ALA A 326 21.19 6.99 -0.71
C ALA A 326 22.72 6.84 -0.74
N ASP A 327 23.22 5.61 -0.68
CA ASP A 327 24.66 5.34 -0.64
C ASP A 327 25.34 5.57 -2.02
N HIS A 328 24.65 5.24 -3.11
CA HIS A 328 25.23 5.29 -4.44
C HIS A 328 25.07 6.65 -5.14
N PHE A 329 23.97 7.36 -4.93
CA PHE A 329 23.63 8.59 -5.65
C PHE A 329 23.70 9.85 -4.79
N GLY A 330 23.54 9.71 -3.46
CA GLY A 330 23.34 10.84 -2.54
C GLY A 330 21.92 11.38 -2.61
N GLN A 331 21.46 12.00 -1.52
CA GLN A 331 20.04 12.30 -1.32
C GLN A 331 19.48 13.32 -2.30
N GLU A 332 20.13 14.49 -2.42
CA GLU A 332 19.64 15.61 -3.23
C GLU A 332 19.70 15.26 -4.73
N GLU A 333 20.79 14.62 -5.17
CA GLU A 333 20.97 14.21 -6.56
C GLU A 333 19.97 13.12 -6.97
N ALA A 334 19.71 12.14 -6.11
CA ALA A 334 18.71 11.11 -6.36
C ALA A 334 17.32 11.70 -6.60
N VAL A 335 16.91 12.72 -5.83
CA VAL A 335 15.63 13.42 -6.04
C VAL A 335 15.62 14.13 -7.40
N VAL A 336 16.69 14.85 -7.76
CA VAL A 336 16.78 15.53 -9.05
C VAL A 336 16.75 14.52 -10.20
N MET A 337 17.49 13.42 -10.10
CA MET A 337 17.49 12.36 -11.12
C MET A 337 16.10 11.71 -11.28
N ALA A 338 15.40 11.40 -10.18
CA ALA A 338 14.06 10.84 -10.21
C ALA A 338 13.06 11.78 -10.90
N VAL A 339 13.07 13.06 -10.53
CA VAL A 339 12.21 14.07 -11.19
C VAL A 339 12.58 14.22 -12.66
N LYS A 340 13.85 14.29 -13.01
CA LYS A 340 14.35 14.34 -14.40
C LYS A 340 13.93 13.10 -15.21
N ALA A 341 13.84 11.94 -14.57
CA ALA A 341 13.35 10.71 -15.18
C ALA A 341 11.85 10.73 -15.49
N GLY A 342 11.06 11.59 -14.84
CA GLY A 342 9.62 11.72 -15.06
C GLY A 342 8.75 11.29 -13.86
N VAL A 343 9.34 11.11 -12.68
CA VAL A 343 8.63 10.87 -11.42
C VAL A 343 7.88 12.14 -10.99
N ASP A 344 6.68 11.99 -10.44
CA ASP A 344 5.85 13.09 -9.97
C ASP A 344 6.02 13.36 -8.47
N ILE A 345 6.20 12.31 -7.66
CA ILE A 345 6.35 12.41 -6.20
C ILE A 345 7.61 11.68 -5.76
N ALA A 346 8.53 12.41 -5.13
CA ALA A 346 9.69 11.86 -4.43
C ALA A 346 9.27 11.46 -3.00
N LEU A 347 9.23 10.15 -2.73
CA LEU A 347 8.90 9.60 -1.42
C LEU A 347 10.14 9.61 -0.52
N MET A 348 10.00 10.09 0.71
CA MET A 348 11.08 10.19 1.70
C MET A 348 12.34 10.87 1.12
N PRO A 349 12.19 12.09 0.58
CA PRO A 349 13.26 12.79 -0.17
C PRO A 349 14.44 13.18 0.74
N ALA A 350 14.24 13.23 2.04
CA ALA A 350 15.25 13.47 3.06
C ALA A 350 14.79 12.92 4.40
N SER A 351 15.72 12.34 5.19
CA SER A 351 15.44 11.93 6.56
C SER A 351 15.60 13.12 7.50
N VAL A 352 14.48 13.59 8.08
CA VAL A 352 14.43 14.74 9.01
C VAL A 352 13.67 14.30 10.25
N THR A 353 14.38 14.26 11.38
CA THR A 353 13.86 13.79 12.67
C THR A 353 13.83 14.88 13.75
N SER A 354 14.26 16.09 13.43
CA SER A 354 14.22 17.27 14.31
C SER A 354 14.24 18.56 13.49
N LEU A 355 13.86 19.67 14.09
CA LEU A 355 13.89 20.98 13.44
C LEU A 355 15.33 21.40 13.04
N LYS A 356 16.36 20.92 13.75
CA LYS A 356 17.77 21.18 13.41
C LYS A 356 18.17 20.62 12.04
N GLU A 357 17.46 19.61 11.57
CA GLU A 357 17.72 18.94 10.30
C GLU A 357 16.88 19.50 9.12
N GLU A 358 16.03 20.48 9.37
CA GLU A 358 15.14 21.10 8.37
C GLU A 358 15.86 21.50 7.08
N GLN A 359 17.11 21.98 7.20
CA GLN A 359 17.93 22.37 6.06
C GLN A 359 18.09 21.26 5.00
N LYS A 360 17.87 19.99 5.35
CA LYS A 360 17.89 18.88 4.39
C LYS A 360 16.76 19.04 3.35
N PHE A 361 15.55 19.44 3.77
CA PHE A 361 14.47 19.77 2.83
C PHE A 361 14.79 21.00 1.99
N ALA A 362 15.37 22.03 2.61
CA ALA A 362 15.75 23.25 1.88
C ALA A 362 16.78 22.93 0.78
N ARG A 363 17.77 22.07 1.04
CA ARG A 363 18.74 21.63 0.02
C ARG A 363 18.11 20.88 -1.13
N VAL A 364 17.16 19.94 -0.86
CA VAL A 364 16.43 19.22 -1.89
C VAL A 364 15.66 20.19 -2.81
N ILE A 365 14.92 21.14 -2.22
CA ILE A 365 14.18 22.15 -3.01
C ILE A 365 15.15 23.03 -3.81
N GLN A 366 16.26 23.45 -3.20
CA GLN A 366 17.27 24.26 -3.89
C GLN A 366 17.88 23.51 -5.07
N ALA A 367 18.24 22.23 -4.90
CA ALA A 367 18.77 21.40 -5.99
C ALA A 367 17.78 21.27 -7.16
N LEU A 368 16.50 21.07 -6.87
CA LEU A 368 15.45 21.05 -7.90
C LEU A 368 15.30 22.41 -8.61
N LYS A 369 15.33 23.52 -7.86
CA LYS A 369 15.28 24.88 -8.44
C LYS A 369 16.47 25.15 -9.34
N GLU A 370 17.66 24.73 -8.95
CA GLU A 370 18.87 24.85 -9.78
C GLU A 370 18.75 24.02 -11.05
N ALA A 371 18.28 22.78 -10.97
CA ALA A 371 18.05 21.93 -12.12
C ALA A 371 17.03 22.54 -13.10
N VAL A 372 15.98 23.18 -12.61
CA VAL A 372 15.01 23.92 -13.44
C VAL A 372 15.66 25.15 -14.06
N LYS A 373 16.38 25.95 -13.28
CA LYS A 373 17.07 27.17 -13.76
C LYS A 373 18.12 26.85 -14.84
N ASN A 374 18.85 25.75 -14.70
CA ASN A 374 19.87 25.32 -15.66
C ASN A 374 19.28 24.64 -16.91
N GLY A 375 17.97 24.38 -16.93
CA GLY A 375 17.30 23.70 -18.05
C GLY A 375 17.43 22.18 -18.03
N ASP A 376 18.00 21.60 -16.96
CA ASP A 376 18.08 20.14 -16.76
C ASP A 376 16.70 19.51 -16.61
N ILE A 377 15.78 20.23 -15.97
CA ILE A 377 14.36 19.88 -15.81
C ILE A 377 13.53 21.01 -16.42
N PRO A 378 12.81 20.78 -17.53
CA PRO A 378 11.92 21.78 -18.10
C PRO A 378 10.82 22.19 -17.09
N GLU A 379 10.55 23.48 -16.91
CA GLU A 379 9.47 23.92 -16.00
C GLU A 379 8.11 23.31 -16.37
N GLN A 380 7.86 23.09 -17.67
CA GLN A 380 6.65 22.41 -18.13
C GLN A 380 6.55 20.98 -17.59
N GLN A 381 7.65 20.28 -17.36
CA GLN A 381 7.64 18.95 -16.73
C GLN A 381 7.17 19.04 -15.28
N ILE A 382 7.61 20.05 -14.52
CA ILE A 382 7.13 20.34 -13.17
C ILE A 382 5.62 20.62 -13.19
N ASN A 383 5.17 21.50 -14.09
CA ASN A 383 3.75 21.82 -14.25
C ASN A 383 2.90 20.57 -14.52
N ASN A 384 3.33 19.71 -15.45
CA ASN A 384 2.64 18.48 -15.80
C ASN A 384 2.59 17.49 -14.62
N SER A 385 3.67 17.38 -13.82
CA SER A 385 3.72 16.53 -12.64
C SER A 385 2.74 17.01 -11.56
N VAL A 386 2.75 18.31 -11.26
CA VAL A 386 1.83 18.89 -10.27
C VAL A 386 0.38 18.82 -10.75
N GLU A 387 0.12 18.99 -12.06
CA GLU A 387 -1.23 18.84 -12.63
C GLU A 387 -1.76 17.41 -12.42
N ARG A 388 -0.94 16.36 -12.61
CA ARG A 388 -1.32 14.98 -12.31
C ARG A 388 -1.62 14.78 -10.83
N ILE A 389 -0.80 15.33 -9.93
CA ILE A 389 -1.01 15.26 -8.47
C ILE A 389 -2.33 15.93 -8.09
N ILE A 390 -2.58 17.15 -8.55
CA ILE A 390 -3.81 17.89 -8.24
C ILE A 390 -5.03 17.19 -8.85
N SER A 391 -4.93 16.71 -10.09
CA SER A 391 -5.99 15.93 -10.74
C SER A 391 -6.36 14.68 -9.95
N LEU A 392 -5.37 13.96 -9.41
CA LEU A 392 -5.61 12.81 -8.55
C LEU A 392 -6.28 13.21 -7.23
N LYS A 393 -5.83 14.29 -6.59
CA LYS A 393 -6.48 14.83 -5.38
C LYS A 393 -7.95 15.20 -5.65
N ILE A 394 -8.26 15.80 -6.79
CA ILE A 394 -9.64 16.11 -7.21
C ILE A 394 -10.43 14.82 -7.48
N LYS A 395 -9.86 13.89 -8.26
CA LYS A 395 -10.49 12.61 -8.63
C LYS A 395 -10.89 11.80 -7.40
N ARG A 396 -10.06 11.80 -6.35
CA ARG A 396 -10.28 11.07 -5.10
C ARG A 396 -10.97 11.88 -4.00
N GLY A 397 -11.50 13.06 -4.32
CA GLY A 397 -12.27 13.88 -3.38
C GLY A 397 -11.44 14.49 -2.25
N MET A 398 -10.12 14.49 -2.36
CA MET A 398 -9.23 15.16 -1.41
C MET A 398 -9.33 16.69 -1.55
N TYR A 399 -9.46 17.18 -2.78
CA TYR A 399 -9.55 18.61 -3.09
C TYR A 399 -10.82 18.94 -3.89
N PRO A 400 -11.54 20.02 -3.55
CA PRO A 400 -11.41 20.79 -2.32
C PRO A 400 -11.82 19.98 -1.09
N ALA A 401 -11.28 20.32 0.08
CA ALA A 401 -11.67 19.65 1.33
C ALA A 401 -13.18 19.78 1.55
N ARG A 402 -13.89 18.66 1.62
CA ARG A 402 -15.37 18.62 1.69
C ARG A 402 -15.92 18.33 3.08
N ASN A 403 -15.05 17.92 4.01
CA ASN A 403 -15.52 17.41 5.30
C ASN A 403 -15.58 18.56 6.33
N SER A 404 -16.79 18.89 6.76
CA SER A 404 -17.07 19.87 7.82
C SER A 404 -17.20 19.23 9.21
N ASP A 405 -17.07 17.90 9.31
CA ASP A 405 -17.17 17.20 10.59
C ASP A 405 -16.06 17.65 11.55
N SER A 406 -16.41 17.85 12.80
CA SER A 406 -15.43 18.07 13.86
C SER A 406 -14.57 16.79 14.07
N THR A 407 -13.35 16.96 14.58
CA THR A 407 -12.46 15.83 14.94
C THR A 407 -13.17 14.81 15.83
N LYS A 408 -14.01 15.27 16.78
CA LYS A 408 -14.80 14.41 17.65
C LYS A 408 -15.79 13.53 16.88
N GLU A 409 -16.46 14.09 15.88
CA GLU A 409 -17.40 13.35 15.02
C GLU A 409 -16.67 12.35 14.12
N LYS A 410 -15.51 12.74 13.55
CA LYS A 410 -14.63 11.85 12.78
C LYS A 410 -14.20 10.64 13.62
N ILE A 411 -13.75 10.86 14.87
CA ILE A 411 -13.38 9.80 15.80
C ILE A 411 -14.57 8.87 16.10
N ALA A 412 -15.76 9.43 16.34
CA ALA A 412 -16.95 8.64 16.62
C ALA A 412 -17.38 7.76 15.44
N LYS A 413 -17.22 8.28 14.19
CA LYS A 413 -17.46 7.51 12.95
C LYS A 413 -16.41 6.42 12.76
N ALA A 414 -15.13 6.75 12.92
CA ALA A 414 -14.02 5.81 12.76
C ALA A 414 -14.13 4.60 13.71
N LYS A 415 -14.43 4.83 14.99
CA LYS A 415 -14.64 3.75 15.98
C LYS A 415 -15.75 2.76 15.64
N LYS A 416 -16.71 3.14 14.78
CA LYS A 416 -17.78 2.23 14.31
C LYS A 416 -17.35 1.39 13.12
N ILE A 417 -16.32 1.83 12.40
CA ILE A 417 -15.89 1.27 11.11
C ILE A 417 -14.66 0.39 11.30
N VAL A 418 -13.60 0.95 11.91
CA VAL A 418 -12.30 0.30 12.09
C VAL A 418 -12.46 -0.94 12.99
N GLY A 419 -12.02 -2.10 12.50
CA GLY A 419 -12.14 -3.37 13.22
C GLY A 419 -13.59 -3.79 13.52
N SER A 420 -14.58 -3.31 12.76
CA SER A 420 -15.98 -3.67 13.01
C SER A 420 -16.19 -5.18 12.94
N LYS A 421 -17.19 -5.70 13.69
CA LYS A 421 -17.52 -7.13 13.68
C LYS A 421 -17.74 -7.68 12.26
N GLN A 422 -18.28 -6.86 11.36
CA GLN A 422 -18.49 -7.23 9.95
C GLN A 422 -17.15 -7.37 9.21
N HIS A 423 -16.22 -6.47 9.43
CA HIS A 423 -14.89 -6.48 8.83
C HIS A 423 -14.07 -7.69 9.33
N LEU A 424 -13.99 -7.90 10.64
CA LEU A 424 -13.32 -9.07 11.24
C LEU A 424 -13.93 -10.41 10.78
N LYS A 425 -15.26 -10.46 10.60
CA LYS A 425 -15.91 -11.66 10.02
C LYS A 425 -15.51 -11.90 8.57
N ALA A 426 -15.35 -10.84 7.79
CA ALA A 426 -14.90 -10.96 6.39
C ALA A 426 -13.44 -11.41 6.32
N GLU A 427 -12.56 -10.80 7.11
CA GLU A 427 -11.16 -11.19 7.27
C GLU A 427 -11.03 -12.69 7.59
N LYS A 428 -11.71 -13.14 8.67
CA LYS A 428 -11.71 -14.55 9.05
C LYS A 428 -12.16 -15.47 7.92
N LYS A 429 -13.25 -15.12 7.23
CA LYS A 429 -13.78 -15.92 6.11
C LYS A 429 -12.79 -15.99 4.92
N ILE A 430 -12.05 -14.92 4.69
CA ILE A 430 -11.02 -14.87 3.63
C ILE A 430 -9.82 -15.73 4.04
N ALA A 431 -9.36 -15.62 5.30
CA ALA A 431 -8.29 -16.45 5.84
C ALA A 431 -8.64 -17.96 5.80
N GLU A 432 -9.87 -18.33 6.19
CA GLU A 432 -10.35 -19.71 6.11
C GLU A 432 -10.31 -20.27 4.67
N LYS A 433 -10.56 -19.46 3.66
CA LYS A 433 -10.50 -19.87 2.24
C LYS A 433 -9.09 -20.02 1.69
N ALA A 434 -8.10 -19.44 2.36
CA ALA A 434 -6.69 -19.52 1.98
C ALA A 434 -6.03 -20.82 2.48
N VAL A 435 -6.66 -21.49 3.45
CA VAL A 435 -6.12 -22.75 4.00
C VAL A 435 -5.99 -23.79 2.89
N THR A 436 -4.75 -24.28 2.70
CA THR A 436 -4.41 -25.25 1.66
C THR A 436 -3.87 -26.52 2.32
N VAL A 437 -4.48 -27.66 2.01
CA VAL A 437 -4.00 -28.97 2.50
C VAL A 437 -2.97 -29.49 1.51
N LEU A 438 -1.71 -29.54 1.94
CA LEU A 438 -0.61 -30.04 1.11
C LEU A 438 -0.47 -31.56 1.19
N LYS A 439 -0.73 -32.14 2.38
CA LYS A 439 -0.58 -33.59 2.63
C LYS A 439 -1.61 -34.06 3.66
N ASN A 440 -2.28 -35.18 3.40
CA ASN A 440 -3.20 -35.86 4.34
C ASN A 440 -3.30 -37.35 4.06
N GLU A 441 -2.15 -38.03 3.85
CA GLU A 441 -2.07 -39.42 3.43
C GLU A 441 -2.61 -40.39 4.48
N GLN A 442 -2.45 -40.07 5.77
CA GLN A 442 -2.90 -40.88 6.89
C GLN A 442 -4.31 -40.48 7.39
N HIS A 443 -5.04 -39.68 6.63
CA HIS A 443 -6.37 -39.20 7.01
C HIS A 443 -6.44 -38.53 8.40
N THR A 444 -5.38 -37.82 8.81
CA THR A 444 -5.32 -37.08 10.07
C THR A 444 -6.36 -35.96 10.11
N LEU A 445 -6.71 -35.43 8.94
CA LEU A 445 -7.77 -34.43 8.78
C LEU A 445 -9.08 -35.08 8.29
N PRO A 446 -10.24 -34.69 8.82
CA PRO A 446 -10.46 -33.66 9.84
C PRO A 446 -9.99 -34.12 11.22
N PHE A 447 -9.27 -33.23 11.94
CA PHE A 447 -8.72 -33.50 13.26
C PHE A 447 -9.82 -33.72 14.32
N LYS A 448 -9.90 -34.91 14.90
CA LYS A 448 -10.93 -35.32 15.85
C LYS A 448 -10.30 -36.01 17.09
N PRO A 449 -9.70 -35.23 18.01
CA PRO A 449 -9.06 -35.80 19.18
C PRO A 449 -10.06 -36.50 20.11
N LYS A 450 -9.64 -37.56 20.80
CA LYS A 450 -10.43 -38.25 21.83
C LYS A 450 -10.57 -37.35 23.06
N LYS A 451 -11.62 -37.59 23.87
CA LYS A 451 -11.77 -36.91 25.16
C LYS A 451 -10.55 -37.18 26.05
N GLY A 452 -9.97 -36.12 26.60
CA GLY A 452 -8.82 -36.19 27.50
C GLY A 452 -7.47 -36.37 26.81
N SER A 453 -7.40 -36.35 25.45
CA SER A 453 -6.13 -36.38 24.74
C SER A 453 -5.26 -35.18 25.13
N ARG A 454 -3.96 -35.41 25.17
CA ARG A 454 -2.93 -34.39 25.41
C ARG A 454 -2.42 -33.87 24.07
N ILE A 455 -2.61 -32.58 23.82
CA ILE A 455 -2.16 -31.91 22.61
C ILE A 455 -1.02 -30.96 22.97
N LEU A 456 0.13 -31.14 22.35
CA LEU A 456 1.24 -30.21 22.40
C LEU A 456 1.16 -29.26 21.21
N ILE A 457 1.16 -27.95 21.46
CA ILE A 457 1.20 -26.88 20.47
C ILE A 457 2.63 -26.37 20.42
N VAL A 458 3.27 -26.47 19.25
CA VAL A 458 4.66 -26.04 19.02
C VAL A 458 4.68 -24.99 17.93
N ALA A 459 5.15 -23.78 18.21
CA ALA A 459 5.29 -22.73 17.21
C ALA A 459 6.45 -21.78 17.59
N PRO A 460 6.99 -20.99 16.63
CA PRO A 460 8.08 -20.06 16.91
C PRO A 460 7.76 -19.08 18.04
N TYR A 461 6.59 -18.44 18.02
CA TYR A 461 6.24 -17.32 18.88
C TYR A 461 5.03 -17.62 19.75
N GLU A 462 4.95 -16.94 20.91
CA GLU A 462 3.88 -17.13 21.88
C GLU A 462 2.50 -16.76 21.31
N GLU A 463 2.42 -15.70 20.52
CA GLU A 463 1.17 -15.25 19.89
C GLU A 463 0.55 -16.34 18.99
N GLN A 464 1.40 -17.14 18.32
CA GLN A 464 0.97 -18.24 17.46
C GLN A 464 0.42 -19.40 18.28
N THR A 465 1.16 -19.83 19.32
CA THR A 465 0.69 -20.89 20.22
C THR A 465 -0.58 -20.47 20.95
N ALA A 466 -0.68 -19.21 21.43
CA ALA A 466 -1.86 -18.68 22.06
C ALA A 466 -3.07 -18.63 21.11
N SER A 467 -2.87 -18.26 19.85
CA SER A 467 -3.94 -18.24 18.84
C SER A 467 -4.48 -19.65 18.53
N ILE A 468 -3.60 -20.65 18.43
CA ILE A 468 -3.99 -22.06 18.24
C ILE A 468 -4.75 -22.57 19.48
N GLU A 469 -4.24 -22.31 20.68
CA GLU A 469 -4.87 -22.66 21.96
C GLU A 469 -6.28 -22.07 22.05
N GLN A 470 -6.43 -20.75 21.81
CA GLN A 470 -7.74 -20.08 21.83
C GLN A 470 -8.70 -20.70 20.82
N THR A 471 -8.21 -21.05 19.62
CA THR A 471 -9.03 -21.71 18.60
C THR A 471 -9.51 -23.07 19.07
N ILE A 472 -8.67 -23.87 19.73
CA ILE A 472 -9.04 -25.18 20.29
C ILE A 472 -10.10 -24.98 21.39
N HIS A 473 -9.93 -24.03 22.31
CA HIS A 473 -10.93 -23.70 23.33
C HIS A 473 -12.28 -23.30 22.73
N ASP A 474 -12.27 -22.47 21.68
CA ASP A 474 -13.48 -22.08 20.95
C ASP A 474 -14.18 -23.29 20.30
N LEU A 475 -13.42 -24.22 19.73
CA LEU A 475 -13.96 -25.44 19.13
C LEU A 475 -14.57 -26.37 20.21
N ILE A 476 -13.96 -26.49 21.39
CA ILE A 476 -14.50 -27.22 22.55
C ILE A 476 -15.81 -26.56 23.00
N LYS A 477 -15.82 -25.24 23.23
CA LYS A 477 -16.99 -24.45 23.61
C LYS A 477 -18.15 -24.63 22.64
N ARG A 478 -17.88 -24.68 21.35
CA ARG A 478 -18.85 -24.91 20.26
C ARG A 478 -19.22 -26.40 20.09
N LYS A 479 -18.69 -27.30 20.93
CA LYS A 479 -18.90 -28.77 20.84
C LYS A 479 -18.47 -29.37 19.48
N LYS A 480 -17.49 -28.77 18.81
CA LYS A 480 -16.92 -29.28 17.56
C LYS A 480 -15.87 -30.37 17.80
N ILE A 481 -15.12 -30.26 18.89
CA ILE A 481 -14.19 -31.27 19.38
C ILE A 481 -14.48 -31.57 20.87
N LYS A 482 -14.03 -32.71 21.35
CA LYS A 482 -14.12 -33.11 22.74
C LYS A 482 -13.11 -32.34 23.61
N PRO A 483 -13.33 -32.19 24.93
CA PRO A 483 -12.35 -31.60 25.85
C PRO A 483 -11.00 -32.33 25.78
N VAL A 484 -9.90 -31.55 25.71
CA VAL A 484 -8.51 -32.02 25.65
C VAL A 484 -7.65 -31.24 26.64
N SER A 485 -6.48 -31.77 26.99
CA SER A 485 -5.45 -31.05 27.74
C SER A 485 -4.46 -30.42 26.75
N LEU A 486 -4.04 -29.18 26.99
CA LEU A 486 -3.13 -28.43 26.12
C LEU A 486 -1.82 -28.12 26.84
N SER A 487 -0.72 -28.24 26.13
CA SER A 487 0.59 -27.69 26.49
C SER A 487 1.16 -26.91 25.33
N LYS A 488 2.04 -25.95 25.59
CA LYS A 488 2.63 -25.05 24.59
C LYS A 488 4.13 -25.09 24.66
N MET A 489 4.78 -24.95 23.50
CA MET A 489 6.20 -24.79 23.34
C MET A 489 6.48 -23.75 22.26
N ASN A 490 7.23 -22.71 22.61
CA ASN A 490 7.72 -21.71 21.68
C ASN A 490 9.20 -21.97 21.46
N PHE A 491 9.67 -21.98 20.19
CA PHE A 491 11.05 -22.35 19.90
C PHE A 491 11.93 -21.21 19.36
N ALA A 492 11.36 -20.08 18.93
CA ALA A 492 12.18 -18.93 18.55
C ALA A 492 13.04 -18.48 19.72
N ASN A 493 14.35 -18.45 19.52
CA ASN A 493 15.34 -18.07 20.53
C ASN A 493 15.41 -18.96 21.79
N GLN A 494 14.94 -20.21 21.71
CA GLN A 494 15.01 -21.16 22.83
C GLN A 494 15.90 -22.36 22.50
N VAL A 495 16.68 -22.78 23.50
CA VAL A 495 17.45 -24.03 23.44
C VAL A 495 16.54 -25.18 23.85
N PHE A 496 16.56 -26.27 23.08
CA PHE A 496 15.80 -27.49 23.38
C PHE A 496 16.32 -28.13 24.68
N LYS A 497 15.41 -28.38 25.64
CA LYS A 497 15.74 -28.90 26.98
C LYS A 497 15.08 -30.27 27.20
N ALA A 498 15.54 -31.01 28.22
CA ALA A 498 14.98 -32.30 28.61
C ALA A 498 13.48 -32.25 28.94
N GLU A 499 12.98 -31.14 29.48
CA GLU A 499 11.54 -30.92 29.72
C GLU A 499 10.71 -30.92 28.42
N HIS A 500 11.29 -30.40 27.34
CA HIS A 500 10.65 -30.38 26.01
C HIS A 500 10.53 -31.79 25.44
N GLU A 501 11.56 -32.62 25.59
CA GLU A 501 11.48 -34.04 25.22
C GLU A 501 10.37 -34.77 25.95
N LYS A 502 10.22 -34.51 27.26
CA LYS A 502 9.14 -35.10 28.07
C LYS A 502 7.78 -34.73 27.50
N GLN A 503 7.56 -33.43 27.22
CA GLN A 503 6.29 -32.93 26.65
C GLN A 503 5.98 -33.60 25.30
N VAL A 504 6.99 -33.76 24.43
CA VAL A 504 6.84 -34.44 23.13
C VAL A 504 6.45 -35.90 23.33
N LYS A 505 7.14 -36.63 24.23
CA LYS A 505 6.86 -38.06 24.52
C LYS A 505 5.48 -38.29 25.16
N GLU A 506 5.00 -37.34 25.92
CA GLU A 506 3.69 -37.41 26.61
C GLU A 506 2.51 -36.97 25.76
N ALA A 507 2.73 -36.29 24.63
CA ALA A 507 1.68 -35.81 23.77
C ALA A 507 1.03 -36.93 22.96
N ASP A 508 -0.32 -36.98 22.93
CA ASP A 508 -1.07 -37.88 22.04
C ASP A 508 -1.15 -37.26 20.61
N TYR A 509 -1.08 -35.94 20.50
CA TYR A 509 -1.03 -35.19 19.25
C TYR A 509 -0.10 -33.99 19.39
N ILE A 510 0.58 -33.67 18.30
CA ILE A 510 1.43 -32.48 18.20
C ILE A 510 0.90 -31.63 17.05
N ILE A 511 0.63 -30.34 17.33
CA ILE A 511 0.30 -29.33 16.34
C ILE A 511 1.53 -28.42 16.21
N THR A 512 2.27 -28.55 15.12
CA THR A 512 3.41 -27.69 14.85
C THR A 512 3.02 -26.57 13.91
N GLY A 513 3.43 -25.36 14.23
CA GLY A 513 3.39 -24.19 13.35
C GLY A 513 4.80 -23.77 12.96
N SER A 514 5.04 -23.52 11.68
CA SER A 514 6.23 -22.82 11.20
C SER A 514 5.82 -21.45 10.65
N TYR A 515 6.73 -20.49 10.74
CA TYR A 515 6.52 -19.15 10.21
C TYR A 515 7.60 -18.86 9.18
N VAL A 516 7.31 -19.21 7.94
CA VAL A 516 8.23 -19.02 6.80
C VAL A 516 7.78 -17.78 6.05
N VAL A 517 8.39 -16.63 6.33
CA VAL A 517 8.03 -15.33 5.72
C VAL A 517 9.18 -14.74 4.94
N LYS A 518 10.40 -15.03 5.39
CA LYS A 518 11.66 -14.67 4.75
C LYS A 518 12.58 -15.88 4.80
N ASN A 519 13.60 -15.88 3.98
CA ASN A 519 14.76 -16.74 4.15
C ASN A 519 15.55 -16.28 5.40
N ASP A 520 14.96 -16.51 6.58
CA ASP A 520 15.58 -16.18 7.86
C ASP A 520 16.16 -17.47 8.45
N PRO A 521 17.51 -17.58 8.54
CA PRO A 521 18.17 -18.78 9.07
C PRO A 521 17.70 -19.14 10.48
N VAL A 522 17.40 -18.14 11.32
CA VAL A 522 16.96 -18.36 12.71
C VAL A 522 15.60 -19.05 12.79
N VAL A 523 14.75 -18.86 11.78
CA VAL A 523 13.42 -19.49 11.71
C VAL A 523 13.46 -20.80 10.93
N ASN A 524 14.38 -20.93 9.98
CA ASN A 524 14.47 -22.07 9.07
C ASN A 524 15.50 -23.12 9.49
N ASP A 525 16.58 -22.74 10.18
CA ASP A 525 17.65 -23.65 10.59
C ASP A 525 17.31 -24.35 11.91
N GLY A 526 16.84 -25.58 11.82
CA GLY A 526 16.84 -26.53 12.91
C GLY A 526 15.50 -27.04 13.41
N VAL A 527 14.41 -26.84 12.67
CA VAL A 527 13.06 -27.23 13.16
C VAL A 527 12.26 -28.11 12.18
N ILE A 528 12.85 -28.51 11.06
CA ILE A 528 12.18 -29.48 10.15
C ILE A 528 12.97 -30.77 10.12
#